data_b42539903ea4105680481b19a616b759
#
_entry.id   b42539903ea4105680481b19a616b759
#
_cell.length_a   1.000
_cell.length_b   1.000
_cell.length_c   1.000
_cell.angle_alpha   90.00
_cell.angle_beta   90.00
_cell.angle_gamma   90.00
#
_symmetry.space_group_name_H-M   'P 1'
#
loop_
_entity.id
_entity.type
_entity.pdbx_description
1 polymer ?
#
loop_
_entity_poly.entity_id
_entity_poly.type
_entity_poly.pdbx_seq_one_letter_code
_entity_poly.pdbx_strand_id
1 'polypeptide(L)'
;VRPAGVTRAVGPCGALALIAVATLTPQDGRGISRLAHWCWQCGALWLADGASNVLLFLPLGVALAALGWRVPVVLAAGCAVTGLVETLQWLGIPPGRLASRGDLLANAVGALLGAALWRLRGWRRPPTPGGALALAYAWAAGVAAVAVGTSLALRPSGTARYDSRPMASPVTHVPGSGWFEGTTDSVRVDGVRVRRGYTGPVILATRPSPAATRATLHVHGRDPTPAPVPLLVLHDAGAWRPWLAVAQHGTAAQATLTRRGGEWGLAMPVLSLPGAFAPRAPREPLRLTVATTPQALAMEGRAGAWADARTLPLTPLLGWALLQAEVRTDGGWAPLVATLWLALLAVPVGWWGAQGARGPSWGHAVALAVALGGAVTLPAPLLASAWPSAAALLQLAAWGGVGAWAARRGMFRHG
;
A
#
# COMPACT_ATOMS: atom_id res chain seq x y z
N VAL A 1 -9.78 34.85 -27.65
CA VAL A 1 -8.57 35.15 -26.83
C VAL A 1 -8.80 34.59 -25.45
N ARG A 2 -8.32 33.39 -25.17
CA ARG A 2 -8.31 32.86 -23.79
C ARG A 2 -7.20 33.58 -23.00
N PRO A 3 -7.46 34.10 -21.80
CA PRO A 3 -6.46 34.78 -21.01
C PRO A 3 -5.36 33.77 -20.63
N ALA A 4 -4.21 33.89 -21.25
CA ALA A 4 -3.06 33.00 -21.14
C ALA A 4 -2.50 32.89 -19.69
N GLY A 5 -2.96 33.74 -18.78
CA GLY A 5 -2.55 33.74 -17.36
C GLY A 5 -3.30 32.75 -16.49
N VAL A 6 -4.61 32.57 -16.70
CA VAL A 6 -5.45 31.73 -15.83
C VAL A 6 -5.11 30.23 -15.96
N THR A 7 -4.86 29.77 -17.20
CA THR A 7 -4.52 28.36 -17.45
C THR A 7 -3.13 27.98 -16.92
N ARG A 8 -2.22 28.92 -16.74
CA ARG A 8 -0.86 28.66 -16.22
C ARG A 8 -0.84 28.44 -14.70
N ALA A 9 -1.75 29.05 -13.95
CA ALA A 9 -1.79 28.93 -12.48
C ALA A 9 -2.52 27.66 -12.00
N VAL A 10 -3.40 27.06 -12.79
CA VAL A 10 -4.24 25.93 -12.40
C VAL A 10 -3.40 24.71 -11.93
N GLY A 11 -2.30 24.40 -12.62
CA GLY A 11 -1.46 23.26 -12.28
C GLY A 11 -0.81 23.39 -10.89
N PRO A 12 -0.07 24.47 -10.60
CA PRO A 12 0.54 24.67 -9.28
C PRO A 12 -0.50 24.79 -8.17
N CYS A 13 -1.61 25.50 -8.38
CA CYS A 13 -2.67 25.62 -7.37
C CYS A 13 -3.31 24.26 -7.07
N GLY A 14 -3.56 23.44 -8.07
CA GLY A 14 -4.08 22.09 -7.90
C GLY A 14 -3.11 21.18 -7.13
N ALA A 15 -1.81 21.26 -7.43
CA ALA A 15 -0.79 20.51 -6.71
C ALA A 15 -0.68 20.96 -5.25
N LEU A 16 -0.70 22.27 -4.98
CA LEU A 16 -0.68 22.80 -3.61
C LEU A 16 -1.95 22.42 -2.84
N ALA A 17 -3.12 22.47 -3.47
CA ALA A 17 -4.37 22.02 -2.84
C ALA A 17 -4.32 20.54 -2.48
N LEU A 18 -3.79 19.68 -3.37
CA LEU A 18 -3.60 18.26 -3.11
C LEU A 18 -2.66 18.05 -1.91
N ILE A 19 -1.52 18.74 -1.89
CA ILE A 19 -0.56 18.70 -0.76
C ILE A 19 -1.25 19.14 0.54
N ALA A 20 -1.96 20.28 0.53
CA ALA A 20 -2.64 20.79 1.70
C ALA A 20 -3.67 19.79 2.24
N VAL A 21 -4.51 19.22 1.37
CA VAL A 21 -5.50 18.20 1.78
C VAL A 21 -4.80 16.98 2.37
N ALA A 22 -3.78 16.45 1.69
CA ALA A 22 -3.10 15.24 2.15
C ALA A 22 -2.32 15.45 3.47
N THR A 23 -1.72 16.62 3.68
CA THR A 23 -0.83 16.87 4.83
C THR A 23 -1.50 17.59 5.99
N LEU A 24 -2.57 18.35 5.76
CA LEU A 24 -3.28 19.13 6.78
C LEU A 24 -4.62 18.51 7.20
N THR A 25 -4.99 17.34 6.71
CA THR A 25 -6.13 16.58 7.24
C THR A 25 -5.73 15.99 8.60
N PRO A 26 -6.54 16.23 9.66
CA PRO A 26 -6.30 15.63 10.96
C PRO A 26 -6.27 14.11 10.86
N GLN A 27 -5.37 13.49 11.58
CA GLN A 27 -5.36 12.05 11.78
C GLN A 27 -5.80 11.75 13.21
N ASP A 28 -6.56 10.65 13.41
CA ASP A 28 -6.91 10.16 14.74
C ASP A 28 -5.63 9.70 15.44
N GLY A 29 -4.82 10.66 15.82
CA GLY A 29 -3.49 10.51 16.36
C GLY A 29 -3.53 10.58 17.86
N ARG A 30 -3.07 9.54 18.43
CA ARG A 30 -2.62 9.37 19.80
C ARG A 30 -1.79 10.57 20.22
N GLY A 31 -1.97 11.03 21.43
CA GLY A 31 -1.13 12.04 22.05
C GLY A 31 0.33 11.60 22.11
N ILE A 32 1.02 11.74 20.99
CA ILE A 32 2.44 11.44 20.89
C ILE A 32 3.18 12.58 21.57
N SER A 33 4.06 12.22 22.50
CA SER A 33 4.82 13.22 23.25
C SER A 33 5.57 14.12 22.28
N ARG A 34 5.52 15.43 22.51
CA ARG A 34 6.24 16.46 21.73
C ARG A 34 7.75 16.24 21.63
N LEU A 35 8.31 15.29 22.39
CA LEU A 35 9.73 14.95 22.41
C LEU A 35 10.17 14.01 21.27
N ALA A 36 9.23 13.39 20.53
CA ALA A 36 9.54 12.51 19.39
C ALA A 36 9.77 13.28 18.06
N HIS A 37 9.86 14.60 18.13
CA HIS A 37 9.95 15.45 16.95
C HIS A 37 11.34 15.38 16.28
N TRP A 38 11.35 15.40 14.95
CA TRP A 38 12.53 15.38 14.09
C TRP A 38 13.23 14.03 13.96
N CYS A 39 12.47 12.95 13.87
CA CYS A 39 12.98 11.63 13.49
C CYS A 39 13.33 11.56 11.98
N TRP A 40 14.26 10.70 11.62
CA TRP A 40 14.52 10.35 10.22
C TRP A 40 13.50 9.33 9.68
N GLN A 41 13.09 8.41 10.53
CA GLN A 41 12.16 7.34 10.26
C GLN A 41 11.06 7.39 11.34
N CYS A 42 10.04 8.19 11.08
CA CYS A 42 8.95 8.36 12.02
C CYS A 42 7.91 7.24 11.83
N GLY A 43 7.88 6.32 12.79
CA GLY A 43 6.89 5.23 12.76
C GLY A 43 7.34 3.97 12.03
N ALA A 44 6.44 2.99 12.03
CA ALA A 44 6.69 1.67 11.46
C ALA A 44 6.63 1.65 9.92
N LEU A 45 6.05 2.68 9.30
CA LEU A 45 5.74 2.73 7.86
C LEU A 45 6.63 3.72 7.10
N TRP A 46 7.82 4.00 7.60
CA TRP A 46 8.69 5.06 7.12
C TRP A 46 9.01 5.00 5.61
N LEU A 47 9.11 3.81 5.01
CA LEU A 47 9.37 3.68 3.58
C LEU A 47 8.12 3.93 2.74
N ALA A 48 6.95 3.47 3.21
CA ALA A 48 5.67 3.74 2.56
C ALA A 48 5.33 5.23 2.61
N ASP A 49 5.52 5.86 3.77
CA ASP A 49 5.30 7.29 3.96
C ASP A 49 6.26 8.10 3.07
N GLY A 50 7.54 7.75 3.04
CA GLY A 50 8.51 8.41 2.17
C GLY A 50 8.16 8.29 0.68
N ALA A 51 7.75 7.11 0.21
CA ALA A 51 7.32 6.92 -1.17
C ALA A 51 6.05 7.74 -1.49
N SER A 52 5.10 7.78 -0.58
CA SER A 52 3.87 8.58 -0.71
C SER A 52 4.18 10.08 -0.79
N ASN A 53 5.12 10.57 0.01
CA ASN A 53 5.55 11.96 0.01
C ASN A 53 6.26 12.34 -1.30
N VAL A 54 7.12 11.46 -1.85
CA VAL A 54 7.71 11.64 -3.19
C VAL A 54 6.62 11.78 -4.24
N LEU A 55 5.62 10.88 -4.25
CA LEU A 55 4.51 10.92 -5.21
C LEU A 55 3.65 12.16 -5.04
N LEU A 56 3.43 12.62 -3.81
CA LEU A 56 2.63 13.80 -3.50
C LEU A 56 3.24 15.10 -4.04
N PHE A 57 4.56 15.24 -3.99
CA PHE A 57 5.27 16.45 -4.45
C PHE A 57 5.67 16.41 -5.93
N LEU A 58 5.60 15.27 -6.57
CA LEU A 58 5.90 15.13 -8.00
C LEU A 58 5.03 16.04 -8.89
N PRO A 59 3.69 16.15 -8.73
CA PRO A 59 2.86 17.09 -9.49
C PRO A 59 3.28 18.54 -9.32
N LEU A 60 3.69 18.96 -8.13
CA LEU A 60 4.19 20.31 -7.87
C LEU A 60 5.45 20.59 -8.70
N GLY A 61 6.42 19.66 -8.68
CA GLY A 61 7.64 19.77 -9.48
C GLY A 61 7.37 19.88 -10.98
N VAL A 62 6.45 19.04 -11.50
CA VAL A 62 5.99 19.11 -12.90
C VAL A 62 5.36 20.47 -13.21
N ALA A 63 4.46 20.95 -12.37
CA ALA A 63 3.71 22.18 -12.60
C ALA A 63 4.62 23.42 -12.58
N LEU A 64 5.54 23.52 -11.63
CA LEU A 64 6.49 24.63 -11.55
C LEU A 64 7.49 24.61 -12.71
N ALA A 65 7.98 23.45 -13.10
CA ALA A 65 8.84 23.32 -14.28
C ALA A 65 8.09 23.64 -15.59
N ALA A 66 6.79 23.38 -15.66
CA ALA A 66 5.91 23.76 -16.78
C ALA A 66 5.76 25.28 -16.90
N LEU A 67 5.85 26.01 -15.81
CA LEU A 67 5.92 27.48 -15.81
C LEU A 67 7.27 28.03 -16.27
N GLY A 68 8.23 27.17 -16.58
CA GLY A 68 9.58 27.57 -17.01
C GLY A 68 10.57 27.83 -15.87
N TRP A 69 10.20 27.47 -14.62
CA TRP A 69 11.11 27.66 -13.49
C TRP A 69 12.35 26.76 -13.62
N ARG A 70 13.50 27.29 -13.21
CA ARG A 70 14.76 26.53 -13.20
C ARG A 70 14.73 25.46 -12.10
N VAL A 71 15.42 24.32 -12.30
CA VAL A 71 15.42 23.20 -11.33
C VAL A 71 15.80 23.64 -9.91
N PRO A 72 16.84 24.48 -9.68
CA PRO A 72 17.13 24.94 -8.34
C PRO A 72 16.01 25.74 -7.69
N VAL A 73 15.27 26.54 -8.48
CA VAL A 73 14.13 27.31 -7.99
C VAL A 73 12.94 26.41 -7.67
N VAL A 74 12.68 25.37 -8.49
CA VAL A 74 11.66 24.36 -8.20
C VAL A 74 11.99 23.61 -6.92
N LEU A 75 13.26 23.21 -6.74
CA LEU A 75 13.73 22.56 -5.52
C LEU A 75 13.56 23.48 -4.30
N ALA A 76 13.99 24.74 -4.39
CA ALA A 76 13.82 25.70 -3.31
C ALA A 76 12.35 25.92 -2.95
N ALA A 77 11.45 26.03 -3.93
CA ALA A 77 10.01 26.13 -3.68
C ALA A 77 9.44 24.85 -3.04
N GLY A 78 9.84 23.67 -3.52
CA GLY A 78 9.48 22.39 -2.89
C GLY A 78 9.93 22.33 -1.44
N CYS A 79 11.19 22.70 -1.16
CA CYS A 79 11.72 22.77 0.20
C CYS A 79 10.97 23.81 1.06
N ALA A 80 10.58 24.95 0.51
CA ALA A 80 9.81 25.95 1.25
C ALA A 80 8.40 25.44 1.62
N VAL A 81 7.70 24.80 0.67
CA VAL A 81 6.38 24.22 0.91
C VAL A 81 6.46 23.11 1.96
N THR A 82 7.40 22.18 1.81
CA THR A 82 7.54 21.10 2.81
C THR A 82 8.00 21.63 4.16
N GLY A 83 8.91 22.62 4.20
CA GLY A 83 9.32 23.26 5.44
C GLY A 83 8.16 23.95 6.18
N LEU A 84 7.24 24.56 5.44
CA LEU A 84 6.01 25.11 6.01
C LEU A 84 5.10 24.01 6.58
N VAL A 85 4.89 22.93 5.83
CA VAL A 85 4.08 21.78 6.27
C VAL A 85 4.67 21.19 7.56
N GLU A 86 5.96 20.88 7.57
CA GLU A 86 6.64 20.29 8.72
C GLU A 86 6.63 21.21 9.94
N THR A 87 6.74 22.54 9.71
CA THR A 87 6.63 23.53 10.79
C THR A 87 5.22 23.55 11.38
N LEU A 88 4.18 23.53 10.56
CA LEU A 88 2.79 23.43 11.04
C LEU A 88 2.58 22.15 11.84
N GLN A 89 3.04 21.00 11.35
CA GLN A 89 2.95 19.72 12.05
C GLN A 89 3.74 19.74 13.37
N TRP A 90 4.91 20.38 13.39
CA TRP A 90 5.67 20.60 14.62
C TRP A 90 4.92 21.45 15.65
N LEU A 91 4.15 22.44 15.19
CA LEU A 91 3.26 23.22 16.02
C LEU A 91 1.98 22.47 16.45
N GLY A 92 1.80 21.23 15.97
CA GLY A 92 0.61 20.40 16.24
C GLY A 92 -0.59 20.74 15.37
N ILE A 93 -0.39 21.34 14.22
CA ILE A 93 -1.41 21.70 13.23
C ILE A 93 -1.18 20.90 11.93
N PRO A 94 -2.04 19.92 11.61
CA PRO A 94 -3.20 19.43 12.35
C PRO A 94 -2.80 18.46 13.49
N PRO A 95 -3.72 18.18 14.43
CA PRO A 95 -3.45 17.21 15.48
C PRO A 95 -3.23 15.81 14.89
N GLY A 96 -2.38 15.02 15.55
CA GLY A 96 -2.10 13.64 15.18
C GLY A 96 -1.00 13.44 14.13
N ARG A 97 -0.42 14.50 13.58
CA ARG A 97 0.71 14.45 12.65
C ARG A 97 2.05 14.73 13.37
N LEU A 98 3.11 14.10 12.88
CA LEU A 98 4.49 14.30 13.37
C LEU A 98 5.34 14.92 12.29
N ALA A 99 6.12 15.94 12.67
CA ALA A 99 7.14 16.50 11.79
C ALA A 99 8.31 15.53 11.59
N SER A 100 8.76 15.34 10.36
CA SER A 100 9.77 14.36 9.98
C SER A 100 10.84 14.96 9.05
N ARG A 101 12.12 14.67 9.34
CA ARG A 101 13.22 15.00 8.41
C ARG A 101 13.16 14.12 7.16
N GLY A 102 12.67 12.89 7.30
CA GLY A 102 12.47 11.97 6.19
C GLY A 102 11.47 12.53 5.18
N ASP A 103 10.37 13.11 5.66
CA ASP A 103 9.34 13.69 4.80
C ASP A 103 9.84 14.93 4.07
N LEU A 104 10.62 15.77 4.75
CA LEU A 104 11.26 16.91 4.12
C LEU A 104 12.16 16.51 2.96
N LEU A 105 12.96 15.46 3.13
CA LEU A 105 13.80 14.92 2.07
C LEU A 105 12.97 14.28 0.95
N ALA A 106 11.99 13.45 1.29
CA ALA A 106 11.15 12.75 0.32
C ALA A 106 10.36 13.73 -0.56
N ASN A 107 9.80 14.78 0.04
CA ASN A 107 9.07 15.84 -0.65
C ASN A 107 9.99 16.63 -1.60
N ALA A 108 11.20 16.98 -1.16
CA ALA A 108 12.20 17.65 -1.99
C ALA A 108 12.61 16.77 -3.20
N VAL A 109 12.80 15.47 -2.97
CA VAL A 109 13.08 14.49 -4.04
C VAL A 109 11.88 14.41 -5.00
N GLY A 110 10.65 14.39 -4.51
CA GLY A 110 9.44 14.40 -5.33
C GLY A 110 9.36 15.61 -6.26
N ALA A 111 9.59 16.81 -5.73
CA ALA A 111 9.60 18.04 -6.52
C ALA A 111 10.73 18.02 -7.57
N LEU A 112 11.92 17.54 -7.21
CA LEU A 112 13.04 17.40 -8.14
C LEU A 112 12.75 16.41 -9.27
N LEU A 113 12.21 15.23 -8.95
CA LEU A 113 11.81 14.22 -9.92
C LEU A 113 10.72 14.75 -10.85
N GLY A 114 9.73 15.49 -10.33
CA GLY A 114 8.70 16.14 -11.15
C GLY A 114 9.29 17.13 -12.14
N ALA A 115 10.22 17.97 -11.69
CA ALA A 115 10.93 18.91 -12.58
C ALA A 115 11.79 18.20 -13.63
N ALA A 116 12.46 17.11 -13.26
CA ALA A 116 13.24 16.29 -14.18
C ALA A 116 12.33 15.64 -15.24
N LEU A 117 11.23 15.02 -14.85
CA LEU A 117 10.25 14.42 -15.77
C LEU A 117 9.70 15.44 -16.76
N TRP A 118 9.39 16.66 -16.29
CA TRP A 118 8.95 17.73 -17.18
C TRP A 118 10.03 18.13 -18.18
N ARG A 119 11.27 18.20 -17.77
CA ARG A 119 12.39 18.56 -18.66
C ARG A 119 12.75 17.45 -19.64
N LEU A 120 12.69 16.20 -19.21
CA LEU A 120 12.86 15.04 -20.07
C LEU A 120 11.77 14.97 -21.15
N ARG A 121 10.57 15.53 -20.90
CA ARG A 121 9.54 15.75 -21.92
C ARG A 121 10.06 16.62 -23.08
N GLY A 122 11.02 17.52 -22.83
CA GLY A 122 11.64 18.41 -23.82
C GLY A 122 12.57 17.69 -24.80
N TRP A 123 12.86 16.41 -24.61
CA TRP A 123 13.40 15.54 -25.66
C TRP A 123 12.31 15.30 -26.72
N ARG A 124 11.89 16.41 -27.35
CA ARG A 124 10.80 16.52 -28.32
C ARG A 124 11.04 15.84 -29.66
N ARG A 125 12.20 15.23 -29.85
CA ARG A 125 12.37 14.33 -30.97
C ARG A 125 11.69 13.03 -30.62
N PRO A 126 10.67 12.59 -31.41
CA PRO A 126 10.13 11.25 -31.20
C PRO A 126 11.35 10.31 -31.14
N PRO A 127 11.42 9.45 -30.10
CA PRO A 127 12.54 8.54 -30.02
C PRO A 127 12.59 7.76 -31.32
N THR A 128 13.82 7.47 -31.80
CA THR A 128 13.95 6.56 -32.94
C THR A 128 13.18 5.29 -32.62
N PRO A 129 12.64 4.55 -33.60
CA PRO A 129 11.95 3.31 -33.34
C PRO A 129 12.71 2.37 -32.42
N GLY A 130 14.01 2.23 -32.59
CA GLY A 130 14.87 1.46 -31.69
C GLY A 130 14.92 2.04 -30.28
N GLY A 131 14.98 3.37 -30.12
CA GLY A 131 14.92 4.03 -28.82
C GLY A 131 13.60 3.85 -28.12
N ALA A 132 12.47 3.88 -28.86
CA ALA A 132 11.16 3.62 -28.30
C ALA A 132 11.01 2.17 -27.82
N LEU A 133 11.51 1.20 -28.58
CA LEU A 133 11.54 -0.20 -28.14
C LEU A 133 12.42 -0.37 -26.90
N ALA A 134 13.61 0.24 -26.85
CA ALA A 134 14.46 0.20 -25.68
C ALA A 134 13.75 0.74 -24.43
N LEU A 135 12.98 1.84 -24.55
CA LEU A 135 12.16 2.39 -23.46
C LEU A 135 11.04 1.42 -23.05
N ALA A 136 10.38 0.76 -23.99
CA ALA A 136 9.35 -0.23 -23.67
C ALA A 136 9.92 -1.43 -22.89
N TYR A 137 11.07 -1.96 -23.29
CA TYR A 137 11.73 -3.04 -22.57
C TYR A 137 12.30 -2.58 -21.22
N ALA A 138 12.88 -1.39 -21.14
CA ALA A 138 13.34 -0.82 -19.88
C ALA A 138 12.17 -0.66 -18.88
N TRP A 139 11.00 -0.22 -19.36
CA TRP A 139 9.82 -0.14 -18.51
C TRP A 139 9.31 -1.52 -18.10
N ALA A 140 9.26 -2.50 -19.01
CA ALA A 140 8.90 -3.87 -18.67
C ALA A 140 9.87 -4.49 -17.63
N ALA A 141 11.17 -4.19 -17.73
CA ALA A 141 12.15 -4.58 -16.72
C ALA A 141 11.87 -3.88 -15.36
N GLY A 142 11.48 -2.61 -15.38
CA GLY A 142 11.02 -1.89 -14.17
C GLY A 142 9.79 -2.55 -13.54
N VAL A 143 8.81 -2.96 -14.37
CA VAL A 143 7.64 -3.72 -13.90
C VAL A 143 8.06 -5.04 -13.26
N ALA A 144 9.02 -5.76 -13.87
CA ALA A 144 9.57 -6.99 -13.29
C ALA A 144 10.23 -6.74 -11.94
N ALA A 145 11.02 -5.68 -11.82
CA ALA A 145 11.66 -5.30 -10.56
C ALA A 145 10.63 -4.96 -9.47
N VAL A 146 9.57 -4.24 -9.81
CA VAL A 146 8.45 -3.95 -8.89
C VAL A 146 7.74 -5.24 -8.48
N ALA A 147 7.43 -6.13 -9.41
CA ALA A 147 6.75 -7.40 -9.13
C ALA A 147 7.60 -8.31 -8.24
N VAL A 148 8.90 -8.41 -8.52
CA VAL A 148 9.86 -9.16 -7.69
C VAL A 148 9.96 -8.53 -6.30
N GLY A 149 10.14 -7.20 -6.22
CA GLY A 149 10.21 -6.47 -4.95
C GLY A 149 8.96 -6.64 -4.11
N THR A 150 7.77 -6.56 -4.72
CA THR A 150 6.48 -6.84 -4.08
C THR A 150 6.41 -8.26 -3.55
N SER A 151 6.78 -9.24 -4.35
CA SER A 151 6.79 -10.66 -3.94
C SER A 151 7.77 -10.92 -2.80
N LEU A 152 8.95 -10.30 -2.81
CA LEU A 152 9.92 -10.38 -1.73
C LEU A 152 9.40 -9.74 -0.44
N ALA A 153 8.74 -8.57 -0.55
CA ALA A 153 8.12 -7.88 0.58
C ALA A 153 6.97 -8.69 1.20
N LEU A 154 6.22 -9.44 0.39
CA LEU A 154 5.12 -10.29 0.82
C LEU A 154 5.56 -11.68 1.34
N ARG A 155 6.84 -12.01 1.29
CA ARG A 155 7.35 -13.25 1.91
C ARG A 155 7.15 -13.23 3.42
N PRO A 156 6.94 -14.40 4.03
CA PRO A 156 6.98 -14.50 5.49
C PRO A 156 8.28 -13.89 6.03
N SER A 157 8.17 -13.10 7.10
CA SER A 157 9.35 -12.56 7.78
C SER A 157 10.16 -13.72 8.36
N GLY A 158 11.46 -13.69 8.11
CA GLY A 158 12.36 -14.74 8.57
C GLY A 158 12.69 -14.59 10.05
N THR A 159 11.72 -14.76 10.94
CA THR A 159 11.91 -14.80 12.41
C THR A 159 12.70 -16.01 12.89
N ALA A 160 13.17 -16.87 11.97
CA ALA A 160 13.92 -18.09 12.24
C ALA A 160 15.29 -17.89 12.91
N ARG A 161 15.72 -16.66 13.18
CA ARG A 161 17.00 -16.38 13.83
C ARG A 161 16.96 -16.33 15.36
N TYR A 162 15.77 -16.26 15.95
CA TYR A 162 15.63 -16.23 17.39
C TYR A 162 14.88 -17.48 17.82
N ASP A 163 15.42 -18.16 18.81
CA ASP A 163 14.82 -19.33 19.48
C ASP A 163 13.61 -18.90 20.33
N SER A 164 12.85 -17.96 19.84
CA SER A 164 11.74 -17.35 20.50
C SER A 164 10.48 -18.19 20.26
N ARG A 165 9.90 -18.61 21.37
CA ARG A 165 8.61 -19.29 21.34
C ARG A 165 7.52 -18.29 20.93
N PRO A 166 6.66 -18.63 19.96
CA PRO A 166 5.59 -17.73 19.55
C PRO A 166 4.61 -17.55 20.70
N MET A 167 4.17 -16.32 20.89
CA MET A 167 3.21 -15.95 21.91
C MET A 167 1.89 -15.49 21.27
N ALA A 168 0.78 -15.94 21.84
CA ALA A 168 -0.55 -15.40 21.54
C ALA A 168 -0.96 -14.49 22.69
N SER A 169 -1.27 -13.25 22.37
CA SER A 169 -1.88 -12.33 23.33
C SER A 169 -3.33 -12.12 22.93
N PRO A 170 -4.29 -12.68 23.67
CA PRO A 170 -5.65 -12.16 23.64
C PRO A 170 -5.61 -10.78 24.30
N VAL A 171 -5.57 -9.75 23.48
CA VAL A 171 -5.33 -8.39 23.96
C VAL A 171 -6.67 -7.69 24.08
N THR A 172 -7.00 -7.27 25.29
CA THR A 172 -8.13 -6.38 25.54
C THR A 172 -7.72 -4.91 25.49
N HIS A 173 -6.40 -4.65 25.54
CA HIS A 173 -5.88 -3.28 25.52
C HIS A 173 -4.48 -3.21 24.87
N VAL A 174 -4.32 -2.33 23.89
CA VAL A 174 -3.01 -1.86 23.39
C VAL A 174 -2.92 -0.38 23.72
N PRO A 175 -1.82 0.11 24.31
CA PRO A 175 -1.65 1.52 24.58
C PRO A 175 -1.93 2.36 23.32
N GLY A 176 -2.88 3.28 23.41
CA GLY A 176 -3.32 4.14 22.31
C GLY A 176 -4.32 3.52 21.32
N SER A 177 -4.79 2.29 21.51
CA SER A 177 -6.00 1.74 20.88
C SER A 177 -7.17 1.79 21.87
N GLY A 178 -8.40 1.70 21.35
CA GLY A 178 -9.59 1.54 22.20
C GLY A 178 -9.58 0.22 22.97
N TRP A 179 -10.46 0.09 23.94
CA TRP A 179 -10.71 -1.16 24.65
C TRP A 179 -11.73 -1.99 23.89
N PHE A 180 -11.49 -3.30 23.80
CA PHE A 180 -12.52 -4.22 23.35
C PHE A 180 -13.54 -4.42 24.45
N GLU A 181 -14.72 -3.83 24.32
CA GLU A 181 -15.80 -3.91 25.30
C GLU A 181 -16.58 -5.23 25.26
N GLY A 182 -16.28 -6.10 24.31
CA GLY A 182 -16.84 -7.44 24.20
C GLY A 182 -16.09 -8.47 25.03
N THR A 183 -16.49 -9.73 24.89
CA THR A 183 -15.79 -10.87 25.50
C THR A 183 -15.25 -11.82 24.45
N THR A 184 -14.06 -12.34 24.68
CA THR A 184 -13.49 -13.42 23.87
C THR A 184 -13.61 -14.73 24.65
N ASP A 185 -14.52 -15.60 24.23
CA ASP A 185 -14.82 -16.84 24.96
C ASP A 185 -13.74 -17.89 24.78
N SER A 186 -13.21 -17.99 23.57
CA SER A 186 -12.13 -18.90 23.29
C SER A 186 -11.31 -18.45 22.09
N VAL A 187 -10.02 -18.73 22.16
CA VAL A 187 -9.08 -18.58 21.05
C VAL A 187 -8.37 -19.91 20.84
N ARG A 188 -8.27 -20.35 19.60
CA ARG A 188 -7.46 -21.49 19.19
C ARG A 188 -6.48 -21.06 18.11
N VAL A 189 -5.24 -21.47 18.22
CA VAL A 189 -4.20 -21.25 17.21
C VAL A 189 -3.64 -22.61 16.82
N ASP A 190 -3.79 -22.99 15.56
CA ASP A 190 -3.41 -24.31 15.02
C ASP A 190 -3.96 -25.49 15.88
N GLY A 191 -5.24 -25.35 16.30
CA GLY A 191 -5.93 -26.33 17.12
C GLY A 191 -5.64 -26.24 18.64
N VAL A 192 -4.58 -25.56 19.03
CA VAL A 192 -4.21 -25.38 20.44
C VAL A 192 -5.06 -24.27 21.06
N ARG A 193 -5.73 -24.56 22.16
CA ARG A 193 -6.54 -23.58 22.89
C ARG A 193 -5.65 -22.63 23.68
N VAL A 194 -5.80 -21.34 23.42
CA VAL A 194 -5.23 -20.27 24.27
C VAL A 194 -6.15 -20.08 25.48
N ARG A 195 -5.59 -20.11 26.69
CA ARG A 195 -6.39 -20.07 27.92
C ARG A 195 -7.15 -18.75 28.06
N ARG A 196 -8.40 -18.86 28.53
CA ARG A 196 -9.27 -17.72 28.85
C ARG A 196 -8.75 -16.97 30.07
N GLY A 197 -8.90 -15.64 30.06
CA GLY A 197 -8.70 -14.83 31.28
C GLY A 197 -7.26 -14.47 31.62
N TYR A 198 -6.30 -14.71 30.71
CA TYR A 198 -4.93 -14.28 30.91
C TYR A 198 -4.73 -12.92 30.24
N THR A 199 -4.39 -11.90 31.03
CA THR A 199 -4.09 -10.54 30.53
C THR A 199 -2.69 -10.42 29.92
N GLY A 200 -1.89 -11.50 29.99
CA GLY A 200 -0.54 -11.56 29.46
C GLY A 200 -0.39 -12.50 28.26
N PRO A 201 0.77 -12.46 27.59
CA PRO A 201 1.06 -13.33 26.47
C PRO A 201 1.17 -14.80 26.91
N VAL A 202 0.52 -15.69 26.18
CA VAL A 202 0.60 -17.14 26.39
C VAL A 202 1.60 -17.72 25.40
N ILE A 203 2.60 -18.42 25.92
CA ILE A 203 3.55 -19.17 25.10
C ILE A 203 2.80 -20.34 24.45
N LEU A 204 2.80 -20.40 23.14
CA LEU A 204 2.19 -21.49 22.40
C LEU A 204 3.09 -22.73 22.44
N ALA A 205 2.51 -23.87 22.77
CA ALA A 205 3.23 -25.14 22.79
C ALA A 205 3.65 -25.59 21.39
N THR A 206 2.87 -25.19 20.38
CA THR A 206 3.19 -25.38 18.96
C THR A 206 3.82 -24.10 18.41
N ARG A 207 4.71 -24.23 17.42
CA ARG A 207 5.29 -23.09 16.70
C ARG A 207 4.40 -22.77 15.48
N PRO A 208 3.37 -21.90 15.59
CA PRO A 208 2.66 -21.45 14.40
C PRO A 208 3.65 -20.81 13.46
N SER A 209 3.61 -21.25 12.22
CA SER A 209 4.49 -20.72 11.19
C SER A 209 3.91 -19.42 10.66
N PRO A 210 4.69 -18.32 10.56
CA PRO A 210 4.25 -17.14 9.83
C PRO A 210 3.83 -17.42 8.37
N ALA A 211 4.29 -18.58 7.85
CA ALA A 211 3.92 -19.02 6.51
C ALA A 211 2.55 -19.73 6.47
N ALA A 212 2.16 -20.44 7.55
CA ALA A 212 0.88 -21.18 7.57
C ALA A 212 0.36 -21.28 9.00
N THR A 213 -0.70 -20.56 9.29
CA THR A 213 -1.33 -20.58 10.62
C THR A 213 -2.83 -20.39 10.48
N ARG A 214 -3.59 -21.03 11.35
CA ARG A 214 -5.03 -20.87 11.48
C ARG A 214 -5.38 -20.46 12.90
N ALA A 215 -6.00 -19.28 13.06
CA ALA A 215 -6.56 -18.83 14.32
C ALA A 215 -8.08 -18.85 14.26
N THR A 216 -8.74 -19.38 15.28
CA THR A 216 -10.19 -19.36 15.44
C THR A 216 -10.53 -18.69 16.77
N LEU A 217 -11.38 -17.66 16.69
CA LEU A 217 -11.86 -16.89 17.83
C LEU A 217 -13.37 -17.05 17.95
N HIS A 218 -13.87 -17.20 19.19
CA HIS A 218 -15.28 -17.05 19.52
C HIS A 218 -15.43 -15.78 20.35
N VAL A 219 -16.15 -14.81 19.79
CA VAL A 219 -16.17 -13.44 20.32
C VAL A 219 -17.61 -12.98 20.45
N HIS A 220 -17.97 -12.39 21.59
CA HIS A 220 -19.18 -11.59 21.72
C HIS A 220 -18.79 -10.12 21.56
N GLY A 221 -19.08 -9.57 20.38
CA GLY A 221 -18.89 -8.14 20.10
C GLY A 221 -19.92 -7.29 20.82
N ARG A 222 -19.55 -6.07 21.13
CA ARG A 222 -20.45 -4.97 21.50
C ARG A 222 -20.35 -3.86 20.45
N ASP A 223 -20.65 -2.66 20.86
CA ASP A 223 -20.80 -1.51 19.97
C ASP A 223 -19.62 -1.28 19.03
N PRO A 224 -19.88 -0.69 17.86
CA PRO A 224 -18.83 -0.35 16.90
C PRO A 224 -17.79 0.58 17.51
N THR A 225 -16.51 0.22 17.39
CA THR A 225 -15.41 1.03 17.89
C THR A 225 -14.84 1.91 16.78
N PRO A 226 -14.65 3.22 16.98
CA PRO A 226 -14.10 4.09 15.94
C PRO A 226 -12.63 3.79 15.62
N ALA A 227 -11.86 3.31 16.58
CA ALA A 227 -10.46 2.92 16.40
C ALA A 227 -10.31 1.38 16.35
N PRO A 228 -9.30 0.85 15.66
CA PRO A 228 -9.03 -0.58 15.67
C PRO A 228 -8.74 -1.08 17.08
N VAL A 229 -9.46 -2.11 17.52
CA VAL A 229 -9.29 -2.74 18.82
C VAL A 229 -8.84 -4.18 18.63
N PRO A 230 -7.64 -4.56 19.07
CA PRO A 230 -7.11 -5.90 18.87
C PRO A 230 -7.88 -6.94 19.67
N LEU A 231 -8.16 -8.07 19.03
CA LEU A 231 -8.77 -9.28 19.60
C LEU A 231 -7.74 -10.38 19.83
N LEU A 232 -6.78 -10.47 18.91
CA LEU A 232 -5.70 -11.44 18.95
C LEU A 232 -4.48 -10.84 18.27
N VAL A 233 -3.35 -10.95 18.93
CA VAL A 233 -2.05 -10.64 18.34
C VAL A 233 -1.14 -11.86 18.51
N LEU A 234 -0.61 -12.36 17.40
CA LEU A 234 0.46 -13.34 17.39
C LEU A 234 1.78 -12.61 17.16
N HIS A 235 2.72 -12.79 18.06
CA HIS A 235 4.00 -12.12 18.00
C HIS A 235 5.14 -13.06 18.35
N ASP A 236 6.34 -12.67 17.98
CA ASP A 236 7.57 -13.36 18.38
C ASP A 236 7.96 -12.92 19.79
N ALA A 237 8.19 -13.89 20.69
CA ALA A 237 8.52 -13.63 22.07
C ALA A 237 9.82 -12.82 22.28
N GLY A 238 10.80 -13.02 21.38
CA GLY A 238 12.09 -12.34 21.51
C GLY A 238 12.08 -10.89 21.03
N ALA A 239 11.27 -10.57 20.02
CA ALA A 239 11.28 -9.25 19.38
C ALA A 239 9.99 -8.45 19.62
N TRP A 240 8.98 -9.02 20.27
CA TRP A 240 7.64 -8.41 20.48
C TRP A 240 7.01 -7.89 19.19
N ARG A 241 7.42 -8.44 18.02
CA ARG A 241 6.92 -8.02 16.72
C ARG A 241 5.66 -8.81 16.38
N PRO A 242 4.52 -8.14 16.23
CA PRO A 242 3.31 -8.79 15.79
C PRO A 242 3.48 -9.23 14.34
N TRP A 243 3.17 -10.49 14.02
CA TRP A 243 3.14 -10.99 12.66
C TRP A 243 1.73 -11.30 12.15
N LEU A 244 0.76 -11.50 13.04
CA LEU A 244 -0.67 -11.55 12.74
C LEU A 244 -1.42 -10.79 13.84
N ALA A 245 -2.21 -9.81 13.42
CA ALA A 245 -3.13 -9.12 14.31
C ALA A 245 -4.55 -9.26 13.76
N VAL A 246 -5.49 -9.59 14.65
CA VAL A 246 -6.93 -9.59 14.36
C VAL A 246 -7.57 -8.56 15.27
N ALA A 247 -8.34 -7.64 14.69
CA ALA A 247 -8.93 -6.51 15.40
C ALA A 247 -10.39 -6.28 14.98
N GLN A 248 -11.16 -5.64 15.86
CA GLN A 248 -12.44 -5.00 15.50
C GLN A 248 -12.15 -3.56 15.06
N HIS A 249 -12.75 -3.11 13.96
CA HIS A 249 -12.73 -1.71 13.52
C HIS A 249 -14.12 -1.32 13.00
N GLY A 250 -14.80 -0.46 13.72
CA GLY A 250 -16.22 -0.22 13.48
C GLY A 250 -17.01 -1.53 13.60
N THR A 251 -17.81 -1.81 12.58
CA THR A 251 -18.55 -3.08 12.47
C THR A 251 -17.80 -4.19 11.78
N ALA A 252 -16.55 -3.97 11.35
CA ALA A 252 -15.76 -4.94 10.62
C ALA A 252 -14.76 -5.68 11.52
N ALA A 253 -14.50 -6.94 11.20
CA ALA A 253 -13.28 -7.62 11.65
C ALA A 253 -12.16 -7.33 10.66
N GLN A 254 -10.95 -7.10 11.15
CA GLN A 254 -9.76 -6.85 10.34
C GLN A 254 -8.66 -7.83 10.70
N ALA A 255 -7.95 -8.31 9.69
CA ALA A 255 -6.73 -9.09 9.88
C ALA A 255 -5.57 -8.41 9.16
N THR A 256 -4.49 -8.18 9.88
CA THR A 256 -3.24 -7.64 9.35
C THR A 256 -2.14 -8.69 9.48
N LEU A 257 -1.46 -8.97 8.39
CA LEU A 257 -0.40 -9.96 8.34
C LEU A 257 0.93 -9.26 8.05
N THR A 258 1.82 -9.19 9.05
CA THR A 258 3.15 -8.62 8.87
C THR A 258 4.02 -9.58 8.08
N ARG A 259 4.60 -9.09 7.03
CA ARG A 259 5.53 -9.78 6.13
C ARG A 259 6.87 -9.03 6.12
N ARG A 260 7.83 -9.54 5.36
CA ARG A 260 9.17 -8.94 5.26
C ARG A 260 9.16 -7.45 4.90
N GLY A 261 8.21 -7.01 4.07
CA GLY A 261 8.00 -5.61 3.76
C GLY A 261 7.74 -4.72 4.98
N GLY A 262 7.08 -5.24 6.01
CA GLY A 262 6.90 -4.51 7.28
C GLY A 262 8.22 -4.24 8.02
N GLU A 263 9.23 -5.12 7.85
CA GLU A 263 10.57 -4.88 8.37
C GLU A 263 11.29 -3.75 7.61
N TRP A 264 10.90 -3.52 6.38
CA TRP A 264 11.40 -2.44 5.53
C TRP A 264 10.62 -1.13 5.67
N GLY A 265 9.62 -1.08 6.55
CA GLY A 265 8.77 0.09 6.72
C GLY A 265 7.74 0.27 5.61
N LEU A 266 7.38 -0.80 4.90
CA LEU A 266 6.26 -0.81 3.96
C LEU A 266 4.94 -1.08 4.68
N ALA A 267 3.84 -0.58 4.12
CA ALA A 267 2.50 -0.92 4.59
C ALA A 267 2.20 -2.40 4.36
N MET A 268 1.39 -2.97 5.25
CA MET A 268 0.94 -4.34 5.10
C MET A 268 -0.53 -4.37 4.67
N PRO A 269 -0.88 -5.23 3.71
CA PRO A 269 -2.27 -5.38 3.29
C PRO A 269 -3.17 -5.79 4.46
N VAL A 270 -4.31 -5.14 4.59
CA VAL A 270 -5.33 -5.43 5.60
C VAL A 270 -6.52 -6.09 4.91
N LEU A 271 -6.88 -7.27 5.39
CA LEU A 271 -8.13 -7.93 4.99
C LEU A 271 -9.22 -7.58 5.98
N SER A 272 -10.39 -7.17 5.48
CA SER A 272 -11.51 -6.75 6.31
C SER A 272 -12.75 -7.59 5.98
N LEU A 273 -13.50 -7.92 7.01
CA LEU A 273 -14.77 -8.64 6.94
C LEU A 273 -15.88 -7.70 7.45
N PRO A 274 -16.55 -6.95 6.57
CA PRO A 274 -17.56 -5.99 6.94
C PRO A 274 -18.74 -6.65 7.62
N GLY A 275 -19.36 -5.94 8.55
CA GLY A 275 -20.54 -6.43 9.25
C GLY A 275 -20.31 -7.58 10.23
N ALA A 276 -19.06 -8.00 10.46
CA ALA A 276 -18.75 -9.03 11.43
C ALA A 276 -19.22 -8.67 12.84
N PHE A 277 -19.16 -7.40 13.22
CA PHE A 277 -19.62 -6.84 14.50
C PHE A 277 -20.86 -5.92 14.32
N ALA A 278 -21.64 -6.11 13.26
CA ALA A 278 -22.91 -5.40 13.16
C ALA A 278 -23.83 -5.77 14.34
N PRO A 279 -24.64 -4.83 14.83
CA PRO A 279 -25.59 -5.12 15.90
C PRO A 279 -26.47 -6.32 15.54
N ARG A 280 -26.44 -7.34 16.38
CA ARG A 280 -27.24 -8.58 16.26
C ARG A 280 -27.82 -8.91 17.61
N ALA A 281 -28.69 -9.92 17.65
CA ALA A 281 -29.23 -10.42 18.91
C ALA A 281 -28.08 -10.68 19.92
N PRO A 282 -28.19 -10.17 21.16
CA PRO A 282 -27.04 -10.04 22.09
C PRO A 282 -26.37 -11.35 22.51
N ARG A 283 -26.90 -12.49 22.10
CA ARG A 283 -26.49 -13.82 22.61
C ARG A 283 -25.75 -14.68 21.59
N GLU A 284 -25.62 -14.23 20.34
CA GLU A 284 -24.96 -15.04 19.31
C GLU A 284 -23.48 -14.72 19.22
N PRO A 285 -22.59 -15.67 19.56
CA PRO A 285 -21.14 -15.48 19.43
C PRO A 285 -20.75 -15.42 17.95
N LEU A 286 -19.89 -14.46 17.61
CA LEU A 286 -19.19 -14.44 16.35
C LEU A 286 -18.08 -15.48 16.40
N ARG A 287 -18.14 -16.47 15.52
CA ARG A 287 -16.99 -17.33 15.22
C ARG A 287 -16.22 -16.72 14.08
N LEU A 288 -14.99 -16.30 14.35
CA LEU A 288 -14.07 -15.73 13.38
C LEU A 288 -12.90 -16.68 13.16
N THR A 289 -12.64 -17.06 11.93
CA THR A 289 -11.48 -17.89 11.56
C THR A 289 -10.59 -17.09 10.63
N VAL A 290 -9.31 -16.97 10.98
CA VAL A 290 -8.28 -16.33 10.16
C VAL A 290 -7.26 -17.38 9.79
N ALA A 291 -6.96 -17.52 8.50
CA ALA A 291 -5.96 -18.45 8.00
C ALA A 291 -4.93 -17.71 7.16
N THR A 292 -3.67 -18.03 7.36
CA THR A 292 -2.55 -17.49 6.59
C THR A 292 -1.87 -18.60 5.83
N THR A 293 -1.45 -18.30 4.61
CA THR A 293 -0.55 -19.14 3.81
C THR A 293 0.54 -18.26 3.22
N PRO A 294 1.61 -18.80 2.62
CA PRO A 294 2.58 -17.97 1.89
C PRO A 294 1.92 -17.11 0.82
N GLN A 295 0.80 -17.57 0.26
CA GLN A 295 0.13 -17.02 -0.91
C GLN A 295 -1.13 -16.23 -0.60
N ALA A 296 -1.70 -16.33 0.62
CA ALA A 296 -2.98 -15.71 0.92
C ALA A 296 -3.17 -15.41 2.41
N LEU A 297 -3.99 -14.40 2.67
CA LEU A 297 -4.65 -14.16 3.96
C LEU A 297 -6.15 -14.38 3.74
N ALA A 298 -6.75 -15.28 4.50
CA ALA A 298 -8.18 -15.58 4.44
C ALA A 298 -8.84 -15.33 5.78
N MET A 299 -10.07 -14.87 5.76
CA MET A 299 -10.90 -14.64 6.94
C MET A 299 -12.33 -15.09 6.67
N GLU A 300 -12.90 -15.83 7.61
CA GLU A 300 -14.27 -16.31 7.60
C GLU A 300 -14.94 -15.94 8.92
N GLY A 301 -16.16 -15.40 8.84
CA GLY A 301 -16.96 -15.06 10.01
C GLY A 301 -18.34 -15.70 9.92
N ARG A 302 -18.87 -16.16 11.07
CA ARG A 302 -20.23 -16.70 11.21
C ARG A 302 -20.84 -16.26 12.54
N ALA A 303 -22.07 -15.76 12.49
CA ALA A 303 -22.87 -15.42 13.66
C ALA A 303 -24.36 -15.55 13.30
N GLY A 304 -25.05 -16.54 13.85
CA GLY A 304 -26.42 -16.86 13.48
C GLY A 304 -26.59 -17.11 11.98
N ALA A 305 -27.48 -16.37 11.35
CA ALA A 305 -27.73 -16.43 9.91
C ALA A 305 -26.67 -15.68 9.08
N TRP A 306 -25.82 -14.86 9.70
CA TRP A 306 -24.78 -14.15 8.97
C TRP A 306 -23.53 -15.01 8.78
N ALA A 307 -23.08 -15.08 7.54
CA ALA A 307 -21.79 -15.66 7.18
C ALA A 307 -21.18 -14.86 6.04
N ASP A 308 -19.90 -14.56 6.15
CA ASP A 308 -19.09 -13.96 5.07
C ASP A 308 -17.69 -14.56 5.10
N ALA A 309 -17.07 -14.67 3.93
CA ALA A 309 -15.72 -15.19 3.80
C ALA A 309 -14.98 -14.41 2.72
N ARG A 310 -13.75 -13.98 3.02
CA ARG A 310 -12.91 -13.22 2.12
C ARG A 310 -11.49 -13.75 2.09
N THR A 311 -10.87 -13.66 0.94
CA THR A 311 -9.48 -14.04 0.74
C THR A 311 -8.74 -12.96 -0.02
N LEU A 312 -7.59 -12.57 0.52
CA LEU A 312 -6.66 -11.65 -0.10
C LEU A 312 -5.48 -12.46 -0.67
N PRO A 313 -5.41 -12.65 -1.99
CA PRO A 313 -4.25 -13.30 -2.60
C PRO A 313 -3.04 -12.36 -2.58
N LEU A 314 -1.90 -12.84 -2.09
CA LEU A 314 -0.65 -12.08 -1.97
C LEU A 314 0.12 -12.16 -3.30
N THR A 315 -0.32 -11.38 -4.27
CA THR A 315 0.20 -11.41 -5.65
C THR A 315 1.31 -10.38 -5.87
N PRO A 316 2.17 -10.56 -6.89
CA PRO A 316 3.18 -9.57 -7.29
C PRO A 316 2.59 -8.21 -7.68
N LEU A 317 1.30 -8.13 -7.99
CA LEU A 317 0.60 -6.91 -8.39
C LEU A 317 0.07 -6.07 -7.22
N LEU A 318 0.22 -6.53 -5.96
CA LEU A 318 -0.20 -5.81 -4.75
C LEU A 318 0.77 -4.69 -4.33
N GLY A 319 1.73 -4.30 -5.16
CA GLY A 319 2.72 -3.26 -4.82
C GLY A 319 2.11 -1.95 -4.34
N TRP A 320 0.96 -1.54 -4.89
CA TRP A 320 0.25 -0.35 -4.43
C TRP A 320 -0.18 -0.43 -2.96
N ALA A 321 -0.59 -1.61 -2.49
CA ALA A 321 -1.04 -1.82 -1.12
C ALA A 321 0.12 -1.78 -0.11
N LEU A 322 1.37 -1.95 -0.57
CA LEU A 322 2.56 -1.81 0.25
C LEU A 322 3.00 -0.35 0.42
N LEU A 323 2.52 0.55 -0.44
CA LEU A 323 2.84 1.98 -0.40
C LEU A 323 1.77 2.80 0.32
N GLN A 324 0.58 2.25 0.55
CA GLN A 324 -0.57 2.98 1.06
C GLN A 324 -1.20 2.24 2.25
N ALA A 325 -0.86 2.66 3.46
CA ALA A 325 -1.41 2.11 4.70
C ALA A 325 -2.91 2.43 4.87
N GLU A 326 -3.36 3.57 4.33
CA GLU A 326 -4.72 4.05 4.50
C GLU A 326 -5.71 3.44 3.51
N VAL A 327 -5.22 2.96 2.36
CA VAL A 327 -6.06 2.29 1.35
C VAL A 327 -6.23 0.83 1.74
N ARG A 328 -7.35 0.54 2.37
CA ARG A 328 -7.73 -0.83 2.70
C ARG A 328 -7.91 -1.63 1.42
N THR A 329 -7.35 -2.83 1.36
CA THR A 329 -7.41 -3.71 0.18
C THR A 329 -8.82 -4.12 -0.23
N ASP A 330 -9.79 -3.91 0.67
CA ASP A 330 -11.22 -4.19 0.49
C ASP A 330 -12.09 -2.92 0.58
N GLY A 331 -11.48 -1.74 0.71
CA GLY A 331 -12.18 -0.45 0.73
C GLY A 331 -12.76 -0.06 -0.63
N GLY A 332 -13.75 0.83 -0.66
CA GLY A 332 -14.40 1.28 -1.89
C GLY A 332 -13.44 1.84 -2.95
N TRP A 333 -12.30 2.40 -2.54
CA TRP A 333 -11.27 2.96 -3.43
C TRP A 333 -10.26 1.92 -3.92
N ALA A 334 -10.16 0.75 -3.30
CA ALA A 334 -9.18 -0.27 -3.64
C ALA A 334 -9.24 -0.71 -5.11
N PRO A 335 -10.41 -0.97 -5.73
CA PRO A 335 -10.48 -1.33 -7.14
C PRO A 335 -9.97 -0.23 -8.07
N LEU A 336 -10.26 1.04 -7.74
CA LEU A 336 -9.78 2.19 -8.52
C LEU A 336 -8.26 2.30 -8.42
N VAL A 337 -7.70 2.25 -7.21
CA VAL A 337 -6.25 2.33 -6.99
C VAL A 337 -5.53 1.16 -7.67
N ALA A 338 -6.05 -0.05 -7.54
CA ALA A 338 -5.51 -1.23 -8.23
C ALA A 338 -5.54 -1.06 -9.76
N THR A 339 -6.64 -0.54 -10.32
CA THR A 339 -6.79 -0.28 -11.75
C THR A 339 -5.79 0.77 -12.24
N LEU A 340 -5.63 1.89 -11.51
CA LEU A 340 -4.65 2.93 -11.82
C LEU A 340 -3.21 2.41 -11.72
N TRP A 341 -2.95 1.53 -10.75
CA TRP A 341 -1.65 0.87 -10.62
C TRP A 341 -1.34 0.01 -11.85
N LEU A 342 -2.28 -0.82 -12.29
CA LEU A 342 -2.11 -1.64 -13.50
C LEU A 342 -1.93 -0.77 -14.75
N ALA A 343 -2.66 0.34 -14.84
CA ALA A 343 -2.47 1.31 -15.92
C ALA A 343 -1.07 1.92 -15.92
N LEU A 344 -0.56 2.32 -14.74
CA LEU A 344 0.80 2.83 -14.59
C LEU A 344 1.85 1.83 -15.05
N LEU A 345 1.65 0.56 -14.77
CA LEU A 345 2.59 -0.50 -15.15
C LEU A 345 2.54 -0.80 -16.66
N ALA A 346 1.35 -0.79 -17.29
CA ALA A 346 1.16 -1.32 -18.65
C ALA A 346 1.13 -0.26 -19.76
N VAL A 347 0.53 0.92 -19.50
CA VAL A 347 0.37 1.96 -20.52
C VAL A 347 1.70 2.40 -21.16
N PRO A 348 2.79 2.65 -20.40
CA PRO A 348 4.06 3.05 -21.01
C PRO A 348 4.67 1.94 -21.88
N VAL A 349 4.51 0.66 -21.53
CA VAL A 349 4.97 -0.47 -22.36
C VAL A 349 4.27 -0.46 -23.70
N GLY A 350 2.94 -0.34 -23.70
CA GLY A 350 2.15 -0.28 -24.92
C GLY A 350 2.43 0.96 -25.74
N TRP A 351 2.55 2.12 -25.09
CA TRP A 351 2.86 3.41 -25.74
C TRP A 351 4.19 3.38 -26.48
N TRP A 352 5.27 3.05 -25.81
CA TRP A 352 6.60 3.00 -26.41
C TRP A 352 6.75 1.86 -27.40
N GLY A 353 6.13 0.71 -27.11
CA GLY A 353 6.11 -0.44 -28.03
C GLY A 353 5.48 -0.10 -29.37
N ALA A 354 4.35 0.59 -29.36
CA ALA A 354 3.67 1.01 -30.58
C ALA A 354 4.44 2.06 -31.39
N GLN A 355 5.20 2.95 -30.73
CA GLN A 355 6.06 3.92 -31.41
C GLN A 355 7.33 3.26 -32.00
N GLY A 356 7.83 2.21 -31.38
CA GLY A 356 8.98 1.45 -31.86
C GLY A 356 8.68 0.54 -33.03
N ALA A 357 7.42 0.10 -33.18
CA ALA A 357 6.99 -0.75 -34.28
C ALA A 357 6.72 0.08 -35.54
N ARG A 358 7.68 0.14 -36.45
CA ARG A 358 7.44 0.65 -37.82
C ARG A 358 6.72 -0.44 -38.62
N GLY A 359 5.41 -0.29 -38.84
CA GLY A 359 4.56 -1.26 -39.55
C GLY A 359 3.90 -2.29 -38.61
N PRO A 360 3.11 -3.22 -39.17
CA PRO A 360 2.38 -4.22 -38.39
C PRO A 360 3.30 -5.38 -37.97
N SER A 361 4.41 -5.09 -37.28
CA SER A 361 5.28 -6.16 -36.74
C SER A 361 4.67 -6.78 -35.49
N TRP A 362 3.77 -7.73 -35.67
CA TRP A 362 3.17 -8.51 -34.60
C TRP A 362 4.22 -9.12 -33.67
N GLY A 363 5.44 -9.39 -34.17
CA GLY A 363 6.52 -9.97 -33.40
C GLY A 363 6.93 -9.12 -32.19
N HIS A 364 7.09 -7.80 -32.34
CA HIS A 364 7.43 -6.92 -31.22
C HIS A 364 6.27 -6.77 -30.23
N ALA A 365 5.02 -6.71 -30.72
CA ALA A 365 3.86 -6.64 -29.84
C ALA A 365 3.72 -7.91 -28.99
N VAL A 366 3.92 -9.09 -29.59
CA VAL A 366 3.94 -10.37 -28.90
C VAL A 366 5.10 -10.44 -27.91
N ALA A 367 6.32 -10.06 -28.33
CA ALA A 367 7.48 -10.08 -27.43
C ALA A 367 7.30 -9.18 -26.21
N LEU A 368 6.72 -7.97 -26.36
CA LEU A 368 6.41 -7.08 -25.25
C LEU A 368 5.30 -7.62 -24.36
N ALA A 369 4.26 -8.23 -24.94
CA ALA A 369 3.19 -8.87 -24.17
C ALA A 369 3.73 -10.04 -23.33
N VAL A 370 4.60 -10.87 -23.92
CA VAL A 370 5.29 -11.98 -23.22
C VAL A 370 6.21 -11.42 -22.14
N ALA A 371 7.00 -10.38 -22.43
CA ALA A 371 7.88 -9.75 -21.45
C ALA A 371 7.09 -9.18 -20.26
N LEU A 372 5.99 -8.46 -20.51
CA LEU A 372 5.14 -7.90 -19.47
C LEU A 372 4.39 -9.00 -18.68
N GLY A 373 3.82 -9.97 -19.38
CA GLY A 373 3.17 -11.13 -18.75
C GLY A 373 4.15 -11.92 -17.89
N GLY A 374 5.33 -12.23 -18.42
CA GLY A 374 6.41 -12.90 -17.69
C GLY A 374 6.88 -12.10 -16.47
N ALA A 375 7.01 -10.80 -16.60
CA ALA A 375 7.42 -9.90 -15.52
C ALA A 375 6.52 -10.02 -14.27
N VAL A 376 5.21 -10.18 -14.47
CA VAL A 376 4.25 -10.25 -13.36
C VAL A 376 3.90 -11.67 -12.93
N THR A 377 4.15 -12.70 -13.76
CA THR A 377 3.80 -14.09 -13.45
C THR A 377 4.97 -14.91 -12.91
N LEU A 378 6.19 -14.70 -13.43
CA LEU A 378 7.37 -15.46 -13.00
C LEU A 378 7.71 -15.32 -11.49
N PRO A 379 7.51 -14.16 -10.83
CA PRO A 379 7.72 -14.08 -9.40
C PRO A 379 6.83 -15.03 -8.57
N ALA A 380 5.65 -15.40 -9.05
CA ALA A 380 4.73 -16.28 -8.32
C ALA A 380 5.35 -17.64 -7.98
N PRO A 381 5.80 -18.46 -8.93
CA PRO A 381 6.44 -19.75 -8.62
C PRO A 381 7.83 -19.59 -7.99
N LEU A 382 8.62 -18.58 -8.42
CA LEU A 382 10.00 -18.39 -7.94
C LEU A 382 10.07 -17.90 -6.50
N LEU A 383 9.08 -17.12 -6.06
CA LEU A 383 9.07 -16.46 -4.77
C LEU A 383 7.93 -16.94 -3.86
N ALA A 384 7.21 -17.98 -4.26
CA ALA A 384 6.08 -18.58 -3.54
C ALA A 384 4.95 -17.54 -3.22
N SER A 385 4.77 -16.53 -4.08
CA SER A 385 3.63 -15.63 -4.00
C SER A 385 2.41 -16.20 -4.75
N ALA A 386 1.24 -15.61 -4.60
CA ALA A 386 0.06 -16.01 -5.34
C ALA A 386 0.18 -15.64 -6.83
N TRP A 387 -0.45 -16.43 -7.70
CA TRP A 387 -0.59 -16.07 -9.11
C TRP A 387 -1.52 -14.86 -9.25
N PRO A 388 -1.22 -13.91 -10.14
CA PRO A 388 -2.16 -12.86 -10.52
C PRO A 388 -3.46 -13.48 -11.05
N SER A 389 -4.60 -12.89 -10.72
CA SER A 389 -5.88 -13.36 -11.27
C SER A 389 -5.96 -13.14 -12.78
N ALA A 390 -6.74 -13.96 -13.48
CA ALA A 390 -6.99 -13.78 -14.90
C ALA A 390 -7.55 -12.37 -15.21
N ALA A 391 -8.42 -11.84 -14.34
CA ALA A 391 -8.96 -10.48 -14.46
C ALA A 391 -7.85 -9.42 -14.40
N ALA A 392 -6.88 -9.54 -13.48
CA ALA A 392 -5.76 -8.61 -13.38
C ALA A 392 -4.85 -8.67 -14.62
N LEU A 393 -4.61 -9.87 -15.15
CA LEU A 393 -3.82 -10.05 -16.38
C LEU A 393 -4.55 -9.46 -17.61
N LEU A 394 -5.87 -9.65 -17.71
CA LEU A 394 -6.68 -9.04 -18.76
C LEU A 394 -6.69 -7.51 -18.67
N GLN A 395 -6.82 -6.95 -17.46
CA GLN A 395 -6.72 -5.51 -17.25
C GLN A 395 -5.33 -4.98 -17.66
N LEU A 396 -4.26 -5.67 -17.29
CA LEU A 396 -2.90 -5.30 -17.66
C LEU A 396 -2.74 -5.27 -19.21
N ALA A 397 -3.25 -6.27 -19.90
CA ALA A 397 -3.24 -6.34 -21.36
C ALA A 397 -4.10 -5.22 -21.98
N ALA A 398 -5.28 -4.95 -21.45
CA ALA A 398 -6.17 -3.88 -21.90
C ALA A 398 -5.49 -2.50 -21.79
N TRP A 399 -4.85 -2.21 -20.65
CA TRP A 399 -4.13 -0.95 -20.46
C TRP A 399 -2.90 -0.83 -21.37
N GLY A 400 -2.18 -1.90 -21.64
CA GLY A 400 -1.15 -1.94 -22.69
C GLY A 400 -1.72 -1.59 -24.06
N GLY A 401 -2.89 -2.13 -24.39
CA GLY A 401 -3.65 -1.82 -25.60
C GLY A 401 -4.05 -0.36 -25.70
N VAL A 402 -4.53 0.24 -24.61
CA VAL A 402 -4.86 1.68 -24.53
C VAL A 402 -3.61 2.53 -24.81
N GLY A 403 -2.47 2.20 -24.21
CA GLY A 403 -1.21 2.87 -24.47
C GLY A 403 -0.81 2.82 -25.96
N ALA A 404 -0.89 1.65 -26.57
CA ALA A 404 -0.59 1.45 -27.98
C ALA A 404 -1.54 2.20 -28.91
N TRP A 405 -2.83 2.20 -28.62
CA TRP A 405 -3.85 2.93 -29.36
C TRP A 405 -3.64 4.45 -29.26
N ALA A 406 -3.39 4.98 -28.07
CA ALA A 406 -3.12 6.40 -27.84
C ALA A 406 -1.85 6.87 -28.59
N ALA A 407 -0.80 6.03 -28.62
CA ALA A 407 0.40 6.31 -29.40
C ALA A 407 0.13 6.41 -30.91
N ARG A 408 -0.67 5.49 -31.45
CA ARG A 408 -1.04 5.49 -32.89
C ARG A 408 -1.88 6.70 -33.29
N ARG A 409 -2.78 7.16 -32.41
CA ARG A 409 -3.61 8.35 -32.64
C ARG A 409 -2.88 9.68 -32.46
N GLY A 410 -1.65 9.67 -32.00
CA GLY A 410 -0.87 10.89 -31.82
C GLY A 410 -1.40 11.82 -30.72
N MET A 411 -2.24 11.32 -29.78
CA MET A 411 -2.97 12.12 -28.80
C MET A 411 -2.09 13.00 -27.91
N PHE A 412 -0.80 12.76 -27.85
CA PHE A 412 0.17 13.55 -27.07
C PHE A 412 1.24 14.22 -27.95
N ARG A 413 1.02 14.31 -29.27
CA ARG A 413 1.98 14.94 -30.21
C ARG A 413 1.87 16.48 -30.28
N HIS A 414 0.80 17.05 -29.71
CA HIS A 414 0.53 18.49 -29.75
C HIS A 414 0.57 19.09 -28.35
N GLY A 415 1.73 19.54 -27.96
CA GLY A 415 1.95 20.30 -26.74
C GLY A 415 3.25 21.09 -26.78
#